data_a45733cb1a3cf211070965a9b87861b9
#
_entry.id   a45733cb1a3cf211070965a9b87861b9
#
_cell.length_a   1.000
_cell.length_b   1.000
_cell.length_c   1.000
_cell.angle_alpha   90.00
_cell.angle_beta   90.00
_cell.angle_gamma   90.00
#
_symmetry.space_group_name_H-M   'P 1'
#
loop_
_entity.id
_entity.type
_entity.pdbx_description
1 polymer ?
#
loop_
_entity_poly.entity_id
_entity_poly.type
_entity_poly.pdbx_seq_one_letter_code
_entity_poly.pdbx_strand_id
1 'polypeptide(L)'
;MLKSVLTLVAMLSTFTASANTTYTLQASYEHKTQDSYEYQALKLALDKTTADYGPYKLKVTDEPVPPSRFIIEANAQSKENFIFVDSVNKEYVEQLSHANFPVLLGIIGYRIPLVSSDLKSRGYTISSREELMTYSMIQGKGWLDTDILKDNGFKVHTGKYIEGLFHMVAAERGNFFPIGASQITTAIQNFKHVEGLSIDDKILLYYPLPRFYFMGNKNIGKMARVEYGLKLAYEDGSLQKLWQQHFLQAIASVNMEQRKLFKFNNKYIRNIDRSYEQYIYNPFKNN
;
A
#
# COMPACT_ATOMS: atom_id res chain seq x y z
N MET A 1 -24.83 -0.19 74.95
CA MET A 1 -23.62 0.41 74.33
C MET A 1 -23.16 -0.52 73.22
N LEU A 2 -23.55 -0.30 72.02
CA LEU A 2 -23.20 -1.12 70.85
C LEU A 2 -22.07 -0.36 70.09
N LYS A 3 -20.87 -0.92 69.99
CA LYS A 3 -19.76 -0.36 69.24
C LYS A 3 -19.82 -0.90 67.82
N SER A 4 -20.19 -0.04 66.86
CA SER A 4 -20.10 -0.34 65.40
C SER A 4 -18.63 -0.28 65.00
N VAL A 5 -18.11 -1.39 64.49
CA VAL A 5 -16.80 -1.47 63.80
C VAL A 5 -17.03 -1.24 62.32
N LEU A 6 -16.59 -0.11 61.80
CA LEU A 6 -16.59 0.20 60.36
C LEU A 6 -15.36 -0.44 59.74
N THR A 7 -15.54 -1.52 58.97
CA THR A 7 -14.45 -2.16 58.20
C THR A 7 -14.31 -1.41 56.87
N LEU A 8 -13.20 -0.67 56.74
CA LEU A 8 -12.81 0.02 55.51
C LEU A 8 -12.20 -1.01 54.57
N VAL A 9 -12.91 -1.43 53.55
CA VAL A 9 -12.40 -2.27 52.44
C VAL A 9 -11.65 -1.36 51.46
N ALA A 10 -10.32 -1.36 51.55
CA ALA A 10 -9.46 -0.71 50.53
C ALA A 10 -9.44 -1.58 49.28
N MET A 11 -10.09 -1.14 48.19
CA MET A 11 -9.91 -1.71 46.84
C MET A 11 -8.51 -1.37 46.36
N LEU A 12 -7.59 -2.32 46.49
CA LEU A 12 -6.33 -2.26 45.72
C LEU A 12 -6.62 -2.50 44.22
N SER A 13 -6.67 -1.42 43.48
CA SER A 13 -6.57 -1.50 42.02
C SER A 13 -5.15 -1.95 41.66
N THR A 14 -4.99 -3.22 41.35
CA THR A 14 -3.74 -3.76 40.79
C THR A 14 -3.54 -3.15 39.41
N PHE A 15 -2.71 -2.12 39.29
CA PHE A 15 -2.12 -1.71 38.02
C PHE A 15 -1.24 -2.86 37.55
N THR A 16 -1.78 -3.72 36.69
CA THR A 16 -0.96 -4.64 35.93
C THR A 16 -0.11 -3.79 34.97
N ALA A 17 1.20 -3.72 35.22
CA ALA A 17 2.13 -3.14 34.26
C ALA A 17 1.97 -3.89 32.93
N SER A 18 1.29 -3.27 31.98
CA SER A 18 1.14 -3.82 30.64
C SER A 18 2.52 -3.83 30.00
N ALA A 19 3.06 -5.02 29.72
CA ALA A 19 4.32 -5.14 29.02
C ALA A 19 4.22 -4.43 27.66
N ASN A 20 5.23 -3.61 27.32
CA ASN A 20 5.27 -2.91 26.04
C ASN A 20 5.22 -3.92 24.88
N THR A 21 4.15 -3.88 24.10
CA THR A 21 4.07 -4.71 22.89
C THR A 21 5.02 -4.15 21.84
N THR A 22 5.96 -4.94 21.34
CA THR A 22 6.84 -4.55 20.25
C THR A 22 6.21 -4.91 18.91
N TYR A 23 6.26 -4.01 17.93
CA TYR A 23 5.96 -4.26 16.52
C TYR A 23 7.24 -4.05 15.72
N THR A 24 7.55 -4.94 14.77
CA THR A 24 8.73 -4.83 13.92
C THR A 24 8.31 -4.67 12.48
N LEU A 25 8.34 -3.42 11.98
CA LEU A 25 7.96 -3.11 10.61
C LEU A 25 9.09 -3.50 9.65
N GLN A 26 8.71 -4.03 8.50
CA GLN A 26 9.57 -4.25 7.35
C GLN A 26 10.32 -2.97 6.95
N ALA A 27 11.64 -3.04 6.81
CA ALA A 27 12.46 -1.93 6.32
C ALA A 27 12.17 -1.60 4.85
N SER A 28 12.23 -0.31 4.51
CA SER A 28 12.15 0.14 3.11
C SER A 28 13.45 -0.20 2.35
N TYR A 29 13.33 -0.43 1.03
CA TYR A 29 14.47 -0.59 0.14
C TYR A 29 15.04 0.75 -0.36
N GLU A 30 14.26 1.82 -0.32
CA GLU A 30 14.54 3.05 -1.06
C GLU A 30 14.94 4.23 -0.17
N HIS A 31 14.51 4.23 1.09
CA HIS A 31 14.71 5.38 1.98
C HIS A 31 14.66 4.95 3.45
N LYS A 32 14.96 5.89 4.33
CA LYS A 32 14.83 5.67 5.78
C LYS A 32 13.38 5.36 6.13
N THR A 33 13.13 4.17 6.66
CA THR A 33 11.77 3.65 6.87
C THR A 33 10.91 4.54 7.76
N GLN A 34 11.51 5.22 8.74
CA GLN A 34 10.78 6.14 9.65
C GLN A 34 10.16 7.34 8.93
N ASP A 35 10.68 7.69 7.77
CA ASP A 35 10.18 8.79 6.94
C ASP A 35 9.08 8.33 5.97
N SER A 36 8.84 7.01 5.87
CA SER A 36 7.80 6.45 5.01
C SER A 36 6.40 6.69 5.57
N TYR A 37 5.45 6.82 4.67
CA TYR A 37 4.03 6.91 5.03
C TYR A 37 3.56 5.69 5.82
N GLU A 38 3.97 4.50 5.42
CA GLU A 38 3.60 3.23 6.06
C GLU A 38 4.07 3.16 7.52
N TYR A 39 5.28 3.63 7.82
CA TYR A 39 5.74 3.72 9.20
C TYR A 39 4.93 4.73 10.01
N GLN A 40 4.69 5.91 9.46
CA GLN A 40 3.97 6.99 10.15
C GLN A 40 2.49 6.64 10.35
N ALA A 41 1.86 5.97 9.38
CA ALA A 41 0.48 5.49 9.50
C ALA A 41 0.35 4.39 10.57
N LEU A 42 1.30 3.45 10.62
CA LEU A 42 1.34 2.43 11.68
C LEU A 42 1.54 3.07 13.06
N LYS A 43 2.50 3.99 13.16
CA LYS A 43 2.74 4.72 14.41
C LYS A 43 1.49 5.47 14.86
N LEU A 44 0.83 6.20 13.97
CA LEU A 44 -0.40 6.92 14.25
C LEU A 44 -1.51 5.98 14.77
N ALA A 45 -1.71 4.83 14.12
CA ALA A 45 -2.68 3.83 14.56
C ALA A 45 -2.39 3.29 15.98
N LEU A 46 -1.13 3.00 16.25
CA LEU A 46 -0.69 2.52 17.56
C LEU A 46 -0.80 3.61 18.64
N ASP A 47 -0.50 4.87 18.32
CA ASP A 47 -0.68 6.01 19.22
C ASP A 47 -2.16 6.19 19.60
N LYS A 48 -3.09 6.11 18.64
CA LYS A 48 -4.53 6.22 18.85
C LYS A 48 -5.11 5.17 19.79
N THR A 49 -4.44 4.04 19.91
CA THR A 49 -4.93 2.89 20.70
C THR A 49 -4.15 2.68 22.01
N THR A 50 -3.26 3.61 22.37
CA THR A 50 -2.43 3.47 23.58
C THR A 50 -3.27 3.46 24.86
N ALA A 51 -4.36 4.21 24.92
CA ALA A 51 -5.25 4.24 26.09
C ALA A 51 -5.90 2.87 26.36
N ASP A 52 -6.31 2.16 25.31
CA ASP A 52 -7.07 0.91 25.42
C ASP A 52 -6.15 -0.32 25.46
N TYR A 53 -5.01 -0.27 24.76
CA TYR A 53 -4.12 -1.43 24.55
C TYR A 53 -2.76 -1.30 25.25
N GLY A 54 -2.51 -0.19 25.93
CA GLY A 54 -1.23 0.08 26.61
C GLY A 54 -0.11 0.51 25.66
N PRO A 55 1.08 0.80 26.21
CA PRO A 55 2.22 1.30 25.48
C PRO A 55 2.79 0.26 24.49
N TYR A 56 3.55 0.75 23.50
CA TYR A 56 4.16 -0.10 22.47
C TYR A 56 5.59 0.35 22.16
N LYS A 57 6.33 -0.51 21.47
CA LYS A 57 7.59 -0.18 20.79
C LYS A 57 7.42 -0.47 19.29
N LEU A 58 7.82 0.48 18.45
CA LEU A 58 7.87 0.29 17.00
C LEU A 58 9.34 0.23 16.57
N LYS A 59 9.73 -0.95 16.07
CA LYS A 59 11.05 -1.23 15.49
C LYS A 59 10.94 -1.36 14.00
N VAL A 60 12.08 -1.30 13.33
CA VAL A 60 12.23 -1.58 11.90
C VAL A 60 13.21 -2.75 11.76
N THR A 61 13.04 -3.61 10.78
CA THR A 61 14.03 -4.67 10.51
C THR A 61 15.37 -4.04 10.11
N ASP A 62 16.48 -4.67 10.47
CA ASP A 62 17.82 -4.17 10.15
C ASP A 62 18.03 -4.08 8.63
N GLU A 63 17.51 -5.06 7.90
CA GLU A 63 17.55 -5.14 6.44
C GLU A 63 16.16 -5.40 5.86
N PRO A 64 15.90 -4.97 4.60
CA PRO A 64 14.67 -5.32 3.90
C PRO A 64 14.53 -6.83 3.70
N VAL A 65 13.35 -7.35 4.02
CA VAL A 65 12.99 -8.76 3.76
C VAL A 65 12.43 -8.87 2.33
N PRO A 66 12.91 -9.78 1.50
CA PRO A 66 12.34 -9.99 0.16
C PRO A 66 10.85 -10.42 0.24
N PRO A 67 9.96 -9.93 -0.65
CA PRO A 67 8.55 -10.28 -0.64
C PRO A 67 8.26 -11.79 -0.64
N SER A 68 9.09 -12.58 -1.32
CA SER A 68 9.00 -14.05 -1.34
C SER A 68 9.20 -14.71 0.05
N ARG A 69 9.67 -13.97 1.04
CA ARG A 69 9.88 -14.44 2.41
C ARG A 69 8.86 -13.88 3.40
N PHE A 70 7.96 -12.99 3.02
CA PHE A 70 7.05 -12.32 3.96
C PHE A 70 6.21 -13.29 4.78
N ILE A 71 5.60 -14.30 4.16
CA ILE A 71 4.80 -15.32 4.85
C ILE A 71 5.65 -16.10 5.84
N ILE A 72 6.86 -16.51 5.42
CA ILE A 72 7.79 -17.27 6.25
C ILE A 72 8.20 -16.44 7.48
N GLU A 73 8.64 -15.22 7.27
CA GLU A 73 9.10 -14.34 8.36
C GLU A 73 7.95 -13.97 9.31
N ALA A 74 6.75 -13.72 8.79
CA ALA A 74 5.58 -13.39 9.60
C ALA A 74 5.15 -14.56 10.52
N ASN A 75 5.29 -15.81 10.03
CA ASN A 75 4.90 -17.00 10.79
C ASN A 75 6.03 -17.58 11.65
N ALA A 76 7.30 -17.34 11.30
CA ALA A 76 8.47 -17.87 12.02
C ALA A 76 8.67 -17.26 13.41
N GLN A 77 8.13 -16.06 13.66
CA GLN A 77 8.28 -15.30 14.90
C GLN A 77 9.75 -14.99 15.28
N SER A 78 10.67 -15.09 14.34
CA SER A 78 12.08 -14.72 14.50
C SER A 78 12.25 -13.22 14.75
N LYS A 79 11.31 -12.42 14.22
CA LYS A 79 11.17 -10.98 14.46
C LYS A 79 9.89 -10.75 15.27
N GLU A 80 9.99 -10.10 16.42
CA GLU A 80 8.86 -9.88 17.31
C GLU A 80 7.74 -9.10 16.60
N ASN A 81 6.59 -9.77 16.40
CA ASN A 81 5.41 -9.22 15.73
C ASN A 81 5.75 -8.54 14.40
N PHE A 82 6.46 -9.26 13.54
CA PHE A 82 6.80 -8.77 12.19
C PHE A 82 5.56 -8.36 11.42
N ILE A 83 5.58 -7.13 10.93
CA ILE A 83 4.48 -6.51 10.17
C ILE A 83 5.02 -5.91 8.88
N PHE A 84 4.28 -6.06 7.80
CA PHE A 84 4.62 -5.50 6.50
C PHE A 84 3.37 -5.00 5.77
N VAL A 85 3.56 -4.19 4.74
CA VAL A 85 2.49 -3.70 3.87
C VAL A 85 2.71 -4.27 2.48
N ASP A 86 1.67 -4.87 1.92
CA ASP A 86 1.69 -5.30 0.52
C ASP A 86 0.28 -5.32 -0.09
N SER A 87 0.23 -5.52 -1.41
CA SER A 87 -1.02 -5.69 -2.15
C SER A 87 -1.72 -6.97 -1.74
N VAL A 88 -3.02 -6.85 -1.49
CA VAL A 88 -3.84 -7.99 -1.09
C VAL A 88 -3.86 -9.03 -2.20
N ASN A 89 -3.51 -10.26 -1.85
CA ASN A 89 -3.59 -11.42 -2.71
C ASN A 89 -4.14 -12.62 -1.94
N LYS A 90 -4.53 -13.67 -2.66
CA LYS A 90 -5.15 -14.86 -2.08
C LYS A 90 -4.26 -15.51 -1.03
N GLU A 91 -2.98 -15.67 -1.32
CA GLU A 91 -2.03 -16.37 -0.46
C GLU A 91 -1.85 -15.65 0.89
N TYR A 92 -1.73 -14.32 0.88
CA TYR A 92 -1.63 -13.53 2.11
C TYR A 92 -2.88 -13.61 2.97
N VAL A 93 -4.07 -13.52 2.34
CA VAL A 93 -5.35 -13.59 3.07
C VAL A 93 -5.58 -14.96 3.71
N GLU A 94 -5.15 -16.04 3.07
CA GLU A 94 -5.29 -17.41 3.58
C GLU A 94 -4.29 -17.76 4.68
N GLN A 95 -3.09 -17.18 4.65
CA GLN A 95 -1.99 -17.59 5.52
C GLN A 95 -1.63 -16.58 6.61
N LEU A 96 -2.16 -15.36 6.57
CA LEU A 96 -1.79 -14.26 7.46
C LEU A 96 -3.02 -13.53 8.00
N SER A 97 -2.89 -12.95 9.19
CA SER A 97 -3.83 -11.94 9.65
C SER A 97 -3.52 -10.59 9.00
N HIS A 98 -4.55 -9.82 8.72
CA HIS A 98 -4.45 -8.51 8.07
C HIS A 98 -5.40 -7.50 8.69
N ALA A 99 -5.04 -6.23 8.63
CA ALA A 99 -5.96 -5.13 8.89
C ALA A 99 -6.82 -4.92 7.64
N ASN A 100 -8.15 -5.08 7.75
CA ASN A 100 -9.05 -4.83 6.63
C ASN A 100 -9.24 -3.32 6.40
N PHE A 101 -8.15 -2.66 6.08
CA PHE A 101 -8.06 -1.22 5.88
C PHE A 101 -7.04 -0.90 4.76
N PRO A 102 -7.40 -0.09 3.75
CA PRO A 102 -6.51 0.23 2.63
C PRO A 102 -5.52 1.31 3.06
N VAL A 103 -4.34 0.89 3.54
CA VAL A 103 -3.31 1.77 4.13
C VAL A 103 -3.02 3.01 3.28
N LEU A 104 -2.94 2.85 1.96
CA LEU A 104 -2.71 3.94 0.99
C LEU A 104 -4.00 4.57 0.46
N LEU A 105 -5.14 4.35 1.13
CA LEU A 105 -6.46 4.83 0.72
C LEU A 105 -6.79 4.52 -0.76
N GLY A 106 -6.29 3.40 -1.30
CA GLY A 106 -6.60 2.94 -2.66
C GLY A 106 -5.91 3.68 -3.81
N ILE A 107 -5.11 4.72 -3.55
CA ILE A 107 -4.48 5.54 -4.60
C ILE A 107 -3.56 4.72 -5.51
N ILE A 108 -2.96 3.65 -4.98
CA ILE A 108 -2.06 2.79 -5.73
C ILE A 108 -2.75 2.04 -6.89
N GLY A 109 -4.07 1.93 -6.86
CA GLY A 109 -4.86 1.35 -7.95
C GLY A 109 -4.93 2.23 -9.21
N TYR A 110 -4.65 3.53 -9.10
CA TYR A 110 -4.56 4.43 -10.23
C TYR A 110 -3.17 4.37 -10.84
N ARG A 111 -3.09 3.97 -12.11
CA ARG A 111 -1.83 3.72 -12.82
C ARG A 111 -1.68 4.66 -14.00
N ILE A 112 -0.54 5.33 -14.09
CA ILE A 112 -0.16 6.17 -15.22
C ILE A 112 1.00 5.48 -15.94
N PRO A 113 0.93 5.30 -17.27
CA PRO A 113 2.02 4.70 -17.99
C PRO A 113 3.24 5.61 -18.13
N LEU A 114 4.43 5.02 -17.99
CA LEU A 114 5.62 5.51 -18.68
C LEU A 114 5.59 4.99 -20.12
N VAL A 115 6.10 5.78 -21.02
CA VAL A 115 6.19 5.50 -22.46
C VAL A 115 7.57 5.90 -22.96
N SER A 116 7.97 5.43 -24.14
CA SER A 116 9.14 6.00 -24.80
C SER A 116 8.86 7.45 -25.26
N SER A 117 9.89 8.29 -25.25
CA SER A 117 9.79 9.65 -25.78
C SER A 117 9.45 9.63 -27.27
N ASP A 118 9.89 8.62 -28.01
CA ASP A 118 9.59 8.44 -29.43
C ASP A 118 8.12 8.10 -29.67
N LEU A 119 7.54 7.17 -28.90
CA LEU A 119 6.11 6.87 -28.99
C LEU A 119 5.27 8.11 -28.66
N LYS A 120 5.67 8.87 -27.63
CA LYS A 120 4.98 10.11 -27.25
C LYS A 120 5.06 11.15 -28.36
N SER A 121 6.22 11.31 -28.99
CA SER A 121 6.47 12.27 -30.08
C SER A 121 5.71 11.91 -31.36
N ARG A 122 5.64 10.62 -31.72
CA ARG A 122 4.83 10.15 -32.87
C ARG A 122 3.33 10.39 -32.63
N GLY A 123 2.94 10.51 -31.36
CA GLY A 123 1.55 10.65 -30.98
C GLY A 123 0.77 9.34 -31.09
N TYR A 124 -0.28 9.23 -30.31
CA TYR A 124 -1.26 8.14 -30.38
C TYR A 124 -2.58 8.61 -29.79
N THR A 125 -3.67 7.96 -30.22
CA THR A 125 -5.01 8.18 -29.68
C THR A 125 -5.56 6.84 -29.24
N ILE A 126 -6.12 6.82 -28.03
CA ILE A 126 -6.75 5.63 -27.46
C ILE A 126 -8.14 6.03 -26.98
N SER A 127 -9.14 5.67 -27.77
CA SER A 127 -10.54 6.05 -27.58
C SER A 127 -11.37 4.93 -26.98
N SER A 128 -10.91 3.69 -27.05
CA SER A 128 -11.61 2.52 -26.54
C SER A 128 -10.70 1.57 -25.77
N ARG A 129 -11.30 0.61 -25.07
CA ARG A 129 -10.58 -0.46 -24.42
C ARG A 129 -9.89 -1.37 -25.43
N GLU A 130 -10.55 -1.64 -26.54
CA GLU A 130 -10.06 -2.47 -27.64
C GLU A 130 -8.80 -1.86 -28.25
N GLU A 131 -8.79 -0.54 -28.49
CA GLU A 131 -7.61 0.18 -28.94
C GLU A 131 -6.48 0.11 -27.91
N LEU A 132 -6.77 0.31 -26.60
CA LEU A 132 -5.78 0.21 -25.55
C LEU A 132 -5.16 -1.19 -25.50
N MET A 133 -5.93 -2.24 -25.74
CA MET A 133 -5.47 -3.63 -25.71
C MET A 133 -4.57 -4.01 -26.91
N THR A 134 -4.46 -3.18 -27.94
CA THR A 134 -3.48 -3.38 -29.01
C THR A 134 -2.05 -3.03 -28.58
N TYR A 135 -1.91 -2.28 -27.49
CA TYR A 135 -0.62 -1.93 -26.89
C TYR A 135 -0.20 -2.96 -25.86
N SER A 136 1.08 -3.28 -25.82
CA SER A 136 1.67 -4.17 -24.82
C SER A 136 2.08 -3.41 -23.57
N MET A 137 1.97 -4.09 -22.43
CA MET A 137 2.37 -3.58 -21.12
C MET A 137 3.75 -4.15 -20.72
N ILE A 138 4.46 -3.42 -19.86
CA ILE A 138 5.68 -3.86 -19.21
C ILE A 138 5.39 -3.91 -17.72
N GLN A 139 5.82 -4.98 -17.01
CA GLN A 139 5.67 -5.10 -15.56
C GLN A 139 6.77 -5.97 -14.94
N GLY A 140 6.93 -5.88 -13.62
CA GLY A 140 7.86 -6.70 -12.87
C GLY A 140 7.44 -8.18 -12.84
N LYS A 141 8.40 -9.07 -13.07
CA LYS A 141 8.14 -10.52 -12.94
C LYS A 141 7.73 -10.85 -11.50
N GLY A 142 6.55 -11.46 -11.32
CA GLY A 142 6.01 -11.83 -10.01
C GLY A 142 5.25 -10.69 -9.30
N TRP A 143 5.12 -9.53 -9.92
CA TRP A 143 4.23 -8.49 -9.39
C TRP A 143 2.76 -8.84 -9.66
N LEU A 144 1.90 -8.55 -8.69
CA LEU A 144 0.46 -8.79 -8.83
C LEU A 144 -0.15 -8.02 -10.02
N ASP A 145 0.38 -6.84 -10.31
CA ASP A 145 0.02 -6.04 -11.50
C ASP A 145 0.18 -6.82 -12.80
N THR A 146 1.23 -7.63 -12.92
CA THR A 146 1.47 -8.48 -14.09
C THR A 146 0.32 -9.44 -14.34
N ASP A 147 -0.15 -10.07 -13.26
CA ASP A 147 -1.22 -11.06 -13.34
C ASP A 147 -2.58 -10.37 -13.56
N ILE A 148 -2.83 -9.23 -12.90
CA ILE A 148 -4.04 -8.43 -13.12
C ILE A 148 -4.14 -8.00 -14.58
N LEU A 149 -3.07 -7.46 -15.16
CA LEU A 149 -3.09 -7.00 -16.56
C LEU A 149 -3.29 -8.16 -17.54
N LYS A 150 -2.60 -9.30 -17.34
CA LYS A 150 -2.81 -10.51 -18.14
C LYS A 150 -4.24 -11.03 -18.07
N ASP A 151 -4.82 -11.07 -16.86
CA ASP A 151 -6.21 -11.51 -16.65
C ASP A 151 -7.23 -10.59 -17.32
N ASN A 152 -6.89 -9.33 -17.54
CA ASN A 152 -7.70 -8.39 -18.30
C ASN A 152 -7.41 -8.39 -19.80
N GLY A 153 -6.57 -9.32 -20.30
CA GLY A 153 -6.34 -9.59 -21.72
C GLY A 153 -5.14 -8.83 -22.32
N PHE A 154 -4.34 -8.13 -21.53
CA PHE A 154 -3.16 -7.45 -22.06
C PHE A 154 -2.00 -8.41 -22.36
N LYS A 155 -1.27 -8.12 -23.43
CA LYS A 155 0.06 -8.68 -23.64
C LYS A 155 1.03 -7.99 -22.67
N VAL A 156 1.66 -8.76 -21.79
CA VAL A 156 2.57 -8.22 -20.75
C VAL A 156 3.96 -8.80 -20.90
N HIS A 157 4.92 -7.92 -21.15
CA HIS A 157 6.36 -8.23 -21.09
C HIS A 157 6.85 -8.03 -19.66
N THR A 158 7.70 -8.95 -19.18
CA THR A 158 8.17 -8.89 -17.79
C THR A 158 9.68 -8.78 -17.69
N GLY A 159 10.16 -7.97 -16.72
CA GLY A 159 11.56 -7.89 -16.33
C GLY A 159 11.76 -8.30 -14.88
N LYS A 160 12.97 -8.79 -14.54
CA LYS A 160 13.31 -9.22 -13.18
C LYS A 160 13.72 -8.03 -12.29
N TYR A 161 14.42 -7.06 -12.86
CA TYR A 161 14.97 -5.92 -12.14
C TYR A 161 14.23 -4.65 -12.53
N ILE A 162 13.95 -3.80 -11.55
CA ILE A 162 13.15 -2.58 -11.74
C ILE A 162 13.76 -1.66 -12.79
N GLU A 163 15.05 -1.40 -12.74
CA GLU A 163 15.77 -0.56 -13.72
C GLU A 163 15.62 -1.09 -15.15
N GLY A 164 15.68 -2.42 -15.31
CA GLY A 164 15.48 -3.06 -16.60
C GLY A 164 14.11 -2.77 -17.21
N LEU A 165 13.05 -2.53 -16.40
CA LEU A 165 11.71 -2.19 -16.89
C LEU A 165 11.70 -0.80 -17.53
N PHE A 166 12.45 0.17 -16.97
CA PHE A 166 12.60 1.50 -17.56
C PHE A 166 13.34 1.44 -18.89
N HIS A 167 14.43 0.67 -18.97
CA HIS A 167 15.13 0.43 -20.24
C HIS A 167 14.24 -0.28 -21.27
N MET A 168 13.38 -1.21 -20.83
CA MET A 168 12.47 -1.90 -21.76
C MET A 168 11.47 -0.94 -22.40
N VAL A 169 10.88 -0.01 -21.63
CA VAL A 169 9.93 0.96 -22.19
C VAL A 169 10.62 2.01 -23.05
N ALA A 170 11.80 2.50 -22.61
CA ALA A 170 12.60 3.44 -23.41
C ALA A 170 12.99 2.85 -24.79
N ALA A 171 13.34 1.55 -24.84
CA ALA A 171 13.68 0.82 -26.06
C ALA A 171 12.45 0.22 -26.80
N GLU A 172 11.24 0.60 -26.45
CA GLU A 172 9.97 0.11 -27.04
C GLU A 172 9.82 -1.42 -27.07
N ARG A 173 10.43 -2.14 -26.10
CA ARG A 173 10.21 -3.59 -25.93
C ARG A 173 8.80 -3.92 -25.39
N GLY A 174 8.04 -2.92 -25.08
CA GLY A 174 6.62 -2.83 -24.77
C GLY A 174 6.24 -1.35 -24.81
N ASN A 175 4.95 -1.07 -24.93
CA ASN A 175 4.49 0.31 -25.18
C ASN A 175 4.31 1.11 -23.90
N PHE A 176 3.75 0.47 -22.84
CA PHE A 176 3.36 1.14 -21.60
C PHE A 176 3.93 0.42 -20.38
N PHE A 177 4.51 1.19 -19.47
CA PHE A 177 4.87 0.70 -18.13
C PHE A 177 4.02 1.43 -17.09
N PRO A 178 2.85 0.87 -16.70
CA PRO A 178 1.95 1.47 -15.73
C PRO A 178 2.55 1.49 -14.32
N ILE A 179 2.71 2.68 -13.75
CA ILE A 179 3.21 2.93 -12.39
C ILE A 179 2.12 3.65 -11.59
N GLY A 180 2.09 3.49 -10.26
CA GLY A 180 1.15 4.18 -9.39
C GLY A 180 1.19 5.69 -9.59
N ALA A 181 0.01 6.33 -9.71
CA ALA A 181 -0.09 7.78 -9.92
C ALA A 181 0.64 8.60 -8.85
N SER A 182 0.68 8.11 -7.61
CA SER A 182 1.43 8.73 -6.50
C SER A 182 2.93 8.48 -6.53
N GLN A 183 3.42 7.61 -7.41
CA GLN A 183 4.82 7.16 -7.45
C GLN A 183 5.55 7.57 -8.73
N ILE A 184 4.82 7.87 -9.81
CA ILE A 184 5.41 8.00 -11.16
C ILE A 184 6.41 9.16 -11.27
N THR A 185 6.16 10.28 -10.60
CA THR A 185 7.07 11.44 -10.61
C THR A 185 8.38 11.13 -9.90
N THR A 186 8.32 10.45 -8.77
CA THR A 186 9.52 9.96 -8.05
C THR A 186 10.24 8.90 -8.88
N ALA A 187 9.51 7.98 -9.49
CA ALA A 187 10.09 6.94 -10.32
C ALA A 187 10.89 7.52 -11.49
N ILE A 188 10.32 8.46 -12.25
CA ILE A 188 11.06 9.07 -13.38
C ILE A 188 12.27 9.89 -12.92
N GLN A 189 12.22 10.50 -11.74
CA GLN A 189 13.38 11.20 -11.18
C GLN A 189 14.50 10.24 -10.76
N ASN A 190 14.15 9.13 -10.11
CA ASN A 190 15.13 8.11 -9.69
C ASN A 190 15.83 7.44 -10.89
N PHE A 191 15.11 7.31 -12.01
CA PHE A 191 15.62 6.69 -13.24
C PHE A 191 15.87 7.69 -14.38
N LYS A 192 16.12 8.97 -14.05
CA LYS A 192 16.42 10.03 -15.04
C LYS A 192 17.64 9.77 -15.91
N HIS A 193 18.55 8.88 -15.48
CA HIS A 193 19.71 8.44 -16.27
C HIS A 193 19.33 7.50 -17.42
N VAL A 194 18.13 6.94 -17.41
CA VAL A 194 17.59 6.17 -18.54
C VAL A 194 16.98 7.16 -19.53
N GLU A 195 17.70 7.39 -20.62
CA GLU A 195 17.27 8.28 -21.68
C GLU A 195 16.04 7.75 -22.42
N GLY A 196 15.26 8.63 -23.03
CA GLY A 196 14.11 8.25 -23.86
C GLY A 196 12.85 7.89 -23.07
N LEU A 197 12.74 8.28 -21.80
CA LEU A 197 11.54 8.09 -20.96
C LEU A 197 10.64 9.32 -20.97
N SER A 198 9.34 9.09 -21.00
CA SER A 198 8.30 10.13 -20.84
C SER A 198 7.13 9.59 -20.01
N ILE A 199 6.45 10.49 -19.31
CA ILE A 199 5.15 10.19 -18.71
C ILE A 199 4.08 10.35 -19.80
N ASP A 200 3.21 9.35 -19.94
CA ASP A 200 1.99 9.50 -20.73
C ASP A 200 1.11 10.61 -20.14
N ASP A 201 0.43 11.36 -20.97
CA ASP A 201 -0.47 12.45 -20.58
C ASP A 201 -1.95 12.21 -20.94
N LYS A 202 -2.28 11.04 -21.50
CA LYS A 202 -3.59 10.76 -22.11
C LYS A 202 -4.44 9.76 -21.36
N ILE A 203 -3.83 8.72 -20.79
CA ILE A 203 -4.55 7.60 -20.19
C ILE A 203 -4.29 7.43 -18.72
N LEU A 204 -5.28 6.90 -18.04
CA LEU A 204 -5.23 6.50 -16.63
C LEU A 204 -5.87 5.11 -16.55
N LEU A 205 -5.12 4.15 -16.05
CA LEU A 205 -5.64 2.82 -15.75
C LEU A 205 -6.07 2.78 -14.29
N TYR A 206 -7.17 2.10 -14.01
CA TYR A 206 -7.59 1.81 -12.65
C TYR A 206 -7.97 0.34 -12.51
N TYR A 207 -7.40 -0.31 -11.52
CA TYR A 207 -7.87 -1.57 -10.97
C TYR A 207 -7.73 -1.55 -9.46
N PRO A 208 -8.73 -2.06 -8.70
CA PRO A 208 -8.63 -2.09 -7.24
C PRO A 208 -7.36 -2.84 -6.82
N LEU A 209 -6.47 -2.17 -6.09
CA LEU A 209 -5.23 -2.75 -5.59
C LEU A 209 -5.00 -2.30 -4.14
N PRO A 210 -5.86 -2.74 -3.20
CA PRO A 210 -5.70 -2.36 -1.81
C PRO A 210 -4.39 -2.93 -1.25
N ARG A 211 -3.68 -2.12 -0.47
CA ARG A 211 -2.55 -2.56 0.34
C ARG A 211 -2.97 -2.58 1.80
N PHE A 212 -2.72 -3.71 2.46
CA PHE A 212 -3.01 -3.89 3.87
C PHE A 212 -1.73 -4.11 4.67
N TYR A 213 -1.81 -3.91 6.00
CA TYR A 213 -0.83 -4.47 6.92
C TYR A 213 -1.12 -5.95 7.11
N PHE A 214 -0.04 -6.75 7.14
CA PHE A 214 -0.07 -8.19 7.36
C PHE A 214 0.86 -8.59 8.49
N MET A 215 0.45 -9.59 9.27
CA MET A 215 1.23 -10.26 10.33
C MET A 215 0.94 -11.77 10.32
N GLY A 216 1.77 -12.55 11.00
CA GLY A 216 1.47 -13.97 11.22
C GLY A 216 0.17 -14.17 12.01
N ASN A 217 -0.55 -15.26 11.74
CA ASN A 217 -1.88 -15.56 12.32
C ASN A 217 -1.88 -15.65 13.85
N LYS A 218 -0.75 -15.93 14.51
CA LYS A 218 -0.63 -15.89 15.97
C LYS A 218 -0.77 -14.49 16.56
N ASN A 219 -0.74 -13.44 15.72
CA ASN A 219 -0.79 -12.03 16.10
C ASN A 219 -2.13 -11.36 15.81
N ILE A 220 -3.21 -12.12 15.62
CA ILE A 220 -4.53 -11.60 15.24
C ILE A 220 -5.05 -10.47 16.16
N GLY A 221 -4.85 -10.57 17.47
CA GLY A 221 -5.25 -9.50 18.41
C GLY A 221 -4.41 -8.23 18.25
N LYS A 222 -3.13 -8.36 17.89
CA LYS A 222 -2.25 -7.22 17.63
C LYS A 222 -2.61 -6.56 16.29
N MET A 223 -2.98 -7.35 15.28
CA MET A 223 -3.47 -6.84 14.01
C MET A 223 -4.82 -6.13 14.16
N ALA A 224 -5.72 -6.66 14.99
CA ALA A 224 -7.00 -6.00 15.31
C ALA A 224 -6.79 -4.61 15.94
N ARG A 225 -5.78 -4.47 16.83
CA ARG A 225 -5.36 -3.16 17.37
C ARG A 225 -4.94 -2.20 16.25
N VAL A 226 -4.11 -2.66 15.30
CA VAL A 226 -3.66 -1.83 14.17
C VAL A 226 -4.85 -1.39 13.32
N GLU A 227 -5.75 -2.30 12.98
CA GLU A 227 -6.95 -1.99 12.21
C GLU A 227 -7.85 -0.97 12.92
N TYR A 228 -8.10 -1.18 14.20
CA TYR A 228 -8.88 -0.27 15.02
C TYR A 228 -8.26 1.13 15.07
N GLY A 229 -6.96 1.22 15.29
CA GLY A 229 -6.25 2.50 15.32
C GLY A 229 -6.26 3.23 13.96
N LEU A 230 -6.17 2.51 12.84
CA LEU A 230 -6.31 3.10 11.51
C LEU A 230 -7.70 3.68 11.29
N LYS A 231 -8.75 2.97 11.73
CA LYS A 231 -10.14 3.45 11.66
C LYS A 231 -10.34 4.71 12.50
N LEU A 232 -9.86 4.73 13.75
CA LEU A 232 -9.92 5.92 14.60
C LEU A 232 -9.19 7.11 13.97
N ALA A 233 -7.99 6.89 13.41
CA ALA A 233 -7.22 7.94 12.75
C ALA A 233 -7.87 8.42 11.44
N TYR A 234 -8.65 7.57 10.78
CA TYR A 234 -9.45 7.96 9.63
C TYR A 234 -10.67 8.77 10.04
N GLU A 235 -11.39 8.35 11.07
CA GLU A 235 -12.61 9.02 11.58
C GLU A 235 -12.32 10.44 12.08
N ASP A 236 -11.19 10.67 12.74
CA ASP A 236 -10.80 12.01 13.22
C ASP A 236 -10.02 12.86 12.20
N GLY A 237 -9.79 12.35 11.00
CA GLY A 237 -9.14 13.05 9.90
C GLY A 237 -7.60 13.07 9.97
N SER A 238 -6.97 12.55 11.03
CA SER A 238 -5.50 12.59 11.19
C SER A 238 -4.77 11.72 10.16
N LEU A 239 -5.36 10.59 9.76
CA LEU A 239 -4.79 9.74 8.71
C LEU A 239 -4.88 10.40 7.33
N GLN A 240 -6.00 11.05 7.01
CA GLN A 240 -6.16 11.78 5.75
C GLN A 240 -5.16 12.93 5.65
N LYS A 241 -4.95 13.66 6.75
CA LYS A 241 -3.94 14.73 6.80
C LYS A 241 -2.53 14.18 6.56
N LEU A 242 -2.17 13.08 7.19
CA LEU A 242 -0.88 12.42 6.97
C LEU A 242 -0.74 11.96 5.51
N TRP A 243 -1.80 11.33 4.97
CA TRP A 243 -1.83 10.86 3.59
C TRP A 243 -1.65 12.01 2.59
N GLN A 244 -2.33 13.14 2.80
CA GLN A 244 -2.20 14.33 1.96
C GLN A 244 -0.77 14.87 1.95
N GLN A 245 -0.11 14.92 3.10
CA GLN A 245 1.29 15.37 3.22
C GLN A 245 2.25 14.54 2.36
N HIS A 246 2.00 13.24 2.22
CA HIS A 246 2.87 12.33 1.46
C HIS A 246 2.54 12.26 -0.03
N PHE A 247 1.26 12.35 -0.40
CA PHE A 247 0.83 11.98 -1.76
C PHE A 247 0.16 13.10 -2.55
N LEU A 248 -0.43 14.11 -1.91
CA LEU A 248 -1.25 15.09 -2.63
C LEU A 248 -0.49 15.85 -3.71
N GLN A 249 0.76 16.25 -3.44
CA GLN A 249 1.58 16.96 -4.42
C GLN A 249 1.90 16.09 -5.64
N ALA A 250 2.28 14.82 -5.42
CA ALA A 250 2.58 13.89 -6.50
C ALA A 250 1.33 13.61 -7.36
N ILE A 251 0.18 13.43 -6.72
CA ILE A 251 -1.11 13.21 -7.40
C ILE A 251 -1.53 14.43 -8.22
N ALA A 252 -1.41 15.64 -7.66
CA ALA A 252 -1.75 16.88 -8.35
C ALA A 252 -0.87 17.10 -9.59
N SER A 253 0.42 16.72 -9.53
CA SER A 253 1.37 16.92 -10.64
C SER A 253 1.07 16.10 -11.89
N VAL A 254 0.23 15.08 -11.79
CA VAL A 254 -0.04 14.14 -12.90
C VAL A 254 -1.40 14.33 -13.58
N ASN A 255 -2.18 15.34 -13.14
CA ASN A 255 -3.43 15.75 -13.78
C ASN A 255 -4.38 14.57 -14.11
N MET A 256 -4.70 13.72 -13.12
CA MET A 256 -5.51 12.52 -13.36
C MET A 256 -6.87 12.81 -13.99
N GLU A 257 -7.49 13.94 -13.65
CA GLU A 257 -8.82 14.36 -14.15
C GLU A 257 -8.83 14.62 -15.66
N GLN A 258 -7.69 14.97 -16.24
CA GLN A 258 -7.57 15.26 -17.69
C GLN A 258 -7.30 14.00 -18.51
N ARG A 259 -7.15 12.84 -17.88
CA ARG A 259 -6.81 11.58 -18.53
C ARG A 259 -8.04 10.73 -18.79
N LYS A 260 -8.03 9.98 -19.88
CA LYS A 260 -9.07 8.99 -20.12
C LYS A 260 -8.91 7.81 -19.19
N LEU A 261 -9.92 7.63 -18.33
CA LEU A 261 -9.92 6.56 -17.33
C LEU A 261 -10.41 5.23 -17.94
N PHE A 262 -9.56 4.20 -17.83
CA PHE A 262 -9.89 2.82 -18.18
C PHE A 262 -9.92 1.95 -16.91
N LYS A 263 -11.07 1.38 -16.60
CA LYS A 263 -11.27 0.54 -15.42
C LYS A 263 -11.15 -0.94 -15.75
N PHE A 264 -10.43 -1.66 -14.89
CA PHE A 264 -10.19 -3.10 -15.01
C PHE A 264 -10.54 -3.82 -13.71
N ASN A 265 -10.70 -5.13 -13.79
CA ASN A 265 -11.01 -5.97 -12.64
C ASN A 265 -9.74 -6.53 -12.00
N ASN A 266 -9.80 -6.73 -10.68
CA ASN A 266 -8.84 -7.53 -9.95
C ASN A 266 -9.55 -8.73 -9.34
N LYS A 267 -9.31 -9.94 -9.87
CA LYS A 267 -9.94 -11.18 -9.37
C LYS A 267 -9.35 -11.65 -8.04
N TYR A 268 -8.16 -11.19 -7.68
CA TYR A 268 -7.41 -11.65 -6.52
C TYR A 268 -7.96 -11.12 -5.19
N ILE A 269 -8.88 -10.14 -5.27
CA ILE A 269 -9.58 -9.58 -4.10
C ILE A 269 -11.06 -9.99 -4.01
N ARG A 270 -11.51 -11.00 -4.77
CA ARG A 270 -12.95 -11.38 -4.79
C ARG A 270 -13.45 -11.93 -3.47
N ASN A 271 -12.58 -12.57 -2.71
CA ASN A 271 -12.94 -13.32 -1.50
C ASN A 271 -12.53 -12.60 -0.21
N ILE A 272 -12.24 -11.30 -0.25
CA ILE A 272 -11.97 -10.50 0.94
C ILE A 272 -13.20 -9.70 1.34
N ASP A 273 -13.29 -9.36 2.62
CA ASP A 273 -14.32 -8.43 3.11
C ASP A 273 -14.13 -7.06 2.44
N ARG A 274 -15.17 -6.61 1.74
CA ARG A 274 -15.17 -5.37 0.95
C ARG A 274 -15.47 -4.13 1.79
N SER A 275 -15.65 -4.24 3.09
CA SER A 275 -15.93 -3.08 3.96
C SER A 275 -14.79 -2.04 3.96
N TYR A 276 -13.57 -2.40 3.57
CA TYR A 276 -12.46 -1.46 3.38
C TYR A 276 -12.73 -0.41 2.30
N GLU A 277 -13.66 -0.65 1.35
CA GLU A 277 -13.90 0.25 0.21
C GLU A 277 -14.41 1.62 0.62
N GLN A 278 -15.08 1.73 1.76
CA GLN A 278 -15.53 3.01 2.31
C GLN A 278 -14.38 3.99 2.62
N TYR A 279 -13.14 3.49 2.76
CA TYR A 279 -11.94 4.29 3.05
C TYR A 279 -11.15 4.64 1.80
N ILE A 280 -11.62 4.27 0.59
CA ILE A 280 -10.90 4.55 -0.65
C ILE A 280 -11.06 6.02 -1.03
N TYR A 281 -9.92 6.69 -1.25
CA TYR A 281 -9.87 8.02 -1.83
C TYR A 281 -10.36 8.01 -3.28
N ASN A 282 -11.27 8.92 -3.61
CA ASN A 282 -11.73 9.11 -4.97
C ASN A 282 -11.18 10.45 -5.52
N PRO A 283 -10.20 10.43 -6.44
CA PRO A 283 -9.60 11.64 -6.99
C PRO A 283 -10.56 12.47 -7.86
N PHE A 284 -11.72 11.93 -8.23
CA PHE A 284 -12.73 12.58 -9.09
C PHE A 284 -13.94 13.10 -8.31
N LYS A 285 -13.96 12.98 -7.00
CA LYS A 285 -14.95 13.69 -6.17
C LYS A 285 -14.38 15.06 -5.86
N ASN A 286 -15.00 16.10 -6.42
CA ASN A 286 -14.80 17.46 -5.97
C ASN A 286 -15.16 17.53 -4.47
N ASN A 287 -14.22 17.92 -3.64
CA ASN A 287 -14.45 18.26 -2.23
C ASN A 287 -15.25 19.54 -2.13
#